data_4dc34cd57c3caa9905c918787b1347c8
#
_entry.id   4dc34cd57c3caa9905c918787b1347c8
#
_cell.length_a   1.000
_cell.length_b   1.000
_cell.length_c   1.000
_cell.angle_alpha   90.00
_cell.angle_beta   90.00
_cell.angle_gamma   90.00
#
_symmetry.space_group_name_H-M   'P 1'
#
loop_
_entity.id
_entity.type
_entity.pdbx_description
1 polymer ?
#
loop_
_entity_poly.entity_id
_entity_poly.type
_entity_poly.pdbx_seq_one_letter_code
_entity_poly.pdbx_strand_id
1 'polypeptide(L)'
;MRTLFLLRGAPGAGKSTFIRNNNLENYTLSPDMIRTMVQCPVMNTKGEYSISCHNDGYVWNTLMEILERKMQRGETVFIDATHYRAALLNSYNKLIKKYRYRAFIVDFTDIPLEQCLKNNRNRDRYKWVPEETIRKMYACFTYSKEVACKFKIISRDECIKMLDPISCLF
;
A
#
# COMPACT_ATOMS: atom_id res chain seq x y z
N MET A 1 -18.92 5.68 -1.24
CA MET A 1 -18.29 6.61 -2.24
C MET A 1 -17.29 5.83 -3.08
N ARG A 2 -17.35 5.89 -4.42
CA ARG A 2 -16.43 5.15 -5.32
C ARG A 2 -15.04 5.78 -5.30
N THR A 3 -14.25 5.41 -4.33
CA THR A 3 -12.92 6.01 -4.14
C THR A 3 -11.87 4.93 -3.88
N LEU A 4 -10.72 5.08 -4.54
CA LEU A 4 -9.53 4.26 -4.37
C LEU A 4 -8.42 5.12 -3.75
N PHE A 5 -7.90 4.71 -2.61
CA PHE A 5 -6.76 5.33 -1.95
C PHE A 5 -5.53 4.44 -2.08
N LEU A 6 -4.49 4.95 -2.72
CA LEU A 6 -3.21 4.26 -2.91
C LEU A 6 -2.19 4.85 -1.93
N LEU A 7 -1.84 4.10 -0.87
CA LEU A 7 -0.82 4.56 0.05
C LEU A 7 0.56 4.46 -0.61
N ARG A 8 1.37 5.51 -0.52
CA ARG A 8 2.67 5.58 -1.16
C ARG A 8 3.76 5.98 -0.17
N GLY A 9 4.79 5.16 -0.02
CA GLY A 9 5.93 5.41 0.87
C GLY A 9 6.74 4.16 1.14
N ALA A 10 7.95 4.34 1.68
CA ALA A 10 8.88 3.26 1.97
C ALA A 10 8.33 2.26 3.03
N PRO A 11 8.86 1.04 3.10
CA PRO A 11 8.64 0.18 4.26
C PRO A 11 9.05 0.93 5.54
N GLY A 12 8.24 0.85 6.59
CA GLY A 12 8.48 1.61 7.83
C GLY A 12 7.98 3.06 7.84
N ALA A 13 7.42 3.58 6.74
CA ALA A 13 6.87 4.95 6.69
C ALA A 13 5.55 5.14 7.46
N GLY A 14 5.00 4.09 8.10
CA GLY A 14 3.80 4.21 8.94
C GLY A 14 2.47 3.96 8.22
N LYS A 15 2.45 3.49 6.97
CA LYS A 15 1.23 3.22 6.20
C LYS A 15 0.25 2.30 6.91
N SER A 16 0.68 1.11 7.30
CA SER A 16 -0.17 0.13 8.00
C SER A 16 -0.57 0.61 9.40
N THR A 17 0.23 1.46 10.03
CA THR A 17 -0.13 2.12 11.29
C THR A 17 -1.26 3.14 11.07
N PHE A 18 -1.20 3.91 9.99
CA PHE A 18 -2.27 4.83 9.60
C PHE A 18 -3.58 4.09 9.37
N ILE A 19 -3.56 2.96 8.64
CA ILE A 19 -4.73 2.11 8.41
C ILE A 19 -5.33 1.68 9.76
N ARG A 20 -4.52 1.13 10.65
CA ARG A 20 -4.96 0.62 11.95
C ARG A 20 -5.50 1.71 12.88
N ASN A 21 -4.81 2.84 12.98
CA ASN A 21 -5.21 3.93 13.84
C ASN A 21 -6.53 4.61 13.42
N ASN A 22 -6.96 4.38 12.19
CA ASN A 22 -8.20 4.93 11.66
C ASN A 22 -9.27 3.85 11.37
N ASN A 23 -9.08 2.61 11.87
CA ASN A 23 -10.01 1.48 11.72
C ASN A 23 -10.37 1.18 10.24
N LEU A 24 -9.36 1.26 9.35
CA LEU A 24 -9.52 1.11 7.90
C LEU A 24 -9.16 -0.29 7.39
N GLU A 25 -8.87 -1.26 8.28
CA GLU A 25 -8.43 -2.60 7.91
C GLU A 25 -9.42 -3.31 6.98
N ASN A 26 -10.72 -3.21 7.27
CA ASN A 26 -11.77 -3.85 6.49
C ASN A 26 -11.92 -3.27 5.07
N TYR A 27 -11.42 -2.06 4.84
CA TYR A 27 -11.41 -1.39 3.55
C TYR A 27 -10.09 -1.56 2.80
N THR A 28 -9.11 -2.23 3.42
CA THR A 28 -7.72 -2.28 2.93
C THR A 28 -7.39 -3.62 2.28
N LEU A 29 -6.75 -3.55 1.12
CA LEU A 29 -6.06 -4.67 0.49
C LEU A 29 -4.55 -4.45 0.62
N SER A 30 -3.84 -5.49 1.06
CA SER A 30 -2.39 -5.47 1.20
C SER A 30 -1.77 -6.68 0.49
N PRO A 31 -0.77 -6.47 -0.38
CA PRO A 31 -0.02 -7.58 -0.96
C PRO A 31 0.62 -8.48 0.10
N ASP A 32 1.08 -7.91 1.23
CA ASP A 32 1.71 -8.67 2.31
C ASP A 32 0.70 -9.60 3.01
N MET A 33 -0.56 -9.17 3.19
CA MET A 33 -1.63 -10.04 3.68
C MET A 33 -1.90 -11.20 2.72
N ILE A 34 -1.99 -10.92 1.43
CA ILE A 34 -2.22 -11.98 0.43
C ILE A 34 -1.04 -12.93 0.38
N ARG A 35 0.21 -12.45 0.46
CA ARG A 35 1.40 -13.30 0.54
C ARG A 35 1.31 -14.30 1.69
N THR A 36 0.94 -13.84 2.87
CA THR A 36 0.81 -14.71 4.06
C THR A 36 -0.38 -15.67 3.98
N MET A 37 -1.41 -15.37 3.22
CA MET A 37 -2.52 -16.28 2.92
C MET A 37 -2.11 -17.38 1.92
N VAL A 38 -1.27 -17.03 0.94
CA VAL A 38 -0.81 -17.94 -0.12
C VAL A 38 0.31 -18.85 0.38
N GLN A 39 1.19 -18.32 1.22
CA GLN A 39 2.36 -19.04 1.72
C GLN A 39 2.74 -18.53 3.12
N CYS A 40 2.96 -19.47 4.04
CA CYS A 40 3.52 -19.12 5.35
C CYS A 40 4.89 -18.45 5.20
N PRO A 41 5.31 -17.60 6.16
CA PRO A 41 6.67 -17.09 6.21
C PRO A 41 7.69 -18.22 6.11
N VAL A 42 8.70 -18.05 5.26
CA VAL A 42 9.73 -19.04 5.00
C VAL A 42 11.02 -18.66 5.73
N MET A 43 11.75 -19.69 6.18
CA MET A 43 13.08 -19.50 6.79
C MET A 43 14.11 -19.23 5.69
N ASN A 44 14.85 -18.16 5.80
CA ASN A 44 15.96 -17.84 4.92
C ASN A 44 17.24 -18.61 5.34
N THR A 45 18.29 -18.51 4.55
CA THR A 45 19.60 -19.16 4.82
C THR A 45 20.27 -18.68 6.12
N LYS A 46 19.82 -17.58 6.72
CA LYS A 46 20.31 -17.04 7.99
C LYS A 46 19.47 -17.49 9.19
N GLY A 47 18.48 -18.38 8.98
CA GLY A 47 17.60 -18.85 10.03
C GLY A 47 16.51 -17.84 10.44
N GLU A 48 16.22 -16.84 9.61
CA GLU A 48 15.20 -15.83 9.88
C GLU A 48 13.95 -16.09 9.03
N TYR A 49 12.78 -15.94 9.64
CA TYR A 49 11.52 -16.01 8.92
C TYR A 49 11.26 -14.69 8.16
N SER A 50 10.81 -14.82 6.90
CA SER A 50 10.47 -13.67 6.06
C SER A 50 9.27 -13.97 5.16
N ILE A 51 8.54 -12.92 4.80
CA ILE A 51 7.48 -13.02 3.78
C ILE A 51 8.14 -13.29 2.43
N SER A 52 7.75 -14.38 1.78
CA SER A 52 8.27 -14.75 0.47
C SER A 52 7.66 -13.88 -0.63
N CYS A 53 8.50 -13.39 -1.53
CA CYS A 53 8.08 -12.71 -2.77
C CYS A 53 8.12 -13.65 -4.00
N HIS A 54 8.31 -14.94 -3.81
CA HIS A 54 8.44 -15.90 -4.91
C HIS A 54 7.21 -15.95 -5.82
N ASN A 55 6.02 -15.77 -5.24
CA ASN A 55 4.73 -15.81 -5.92
C ASN A 55 4.15 -14.41 -6.21
N ASP A 56 4.96 -13.37 -6.35
CA ASP A 56 4.49 -11.99 -6.49
C ASP A 56 3.50 -11.79 -7.65
N GLY A 57 3.71 -12.44 -8.78
CA GLY A 57 2.77 -12.37 -9.91
C GLY A 57 1.37 -12.85 -9.52
N TYR A 58 1.26 -13.98 -8.82
CA TYR A 58 -0.02 -14.50 -8.34
C TYR A 58 -0.64 -13.58 -7.28
N VAL A 59 0.16 -13.07 -6.35
CA VAL A 59 -0.29 -12.14 -5.30
C VAL A 59 -0.92 -10.88 -5.89
N TRP A 60 -0.24 -10.27 -6.86
CA TRP A 60 -0.74 -9.05 -7.51
C TRP A 60 -1.99 -9.31 -8.37
N ASN A 61 -2.05 -10.45 -9.08
CA ASN A 61 -3.26 -10.84 -9.84
C ASN A 61 -4.44 -11.03 -8.89
N THR A 62 -4.26 -11.76 -7.79
CA THR A 62 -5.29 -11.97 -6.76
C THR A 62 -5.75 -10.65 -6.15
N LEU A 63 -4.81 -9.73 -5.84
CA LEU A 63 -5.16 -8.41 -5.34
C LEU A 63 -6.04 -7.64 -6.33
N MET A 64 -5.69 -7.68 -7.62
CA MET A 64 -6.44 -6.99 -8.66
C MET A 64 -7.82 -7.58 -8.87
N GLU A 65 -7.99 -8.91 -8.77
CA GLU A 65 -9.30 -9.57 -8.82
C GLU A 65 -10.19 -9.18 -7.63
N ILE A 66 -9.63 -9.17 -6.42
CA ILE A 66 -10.39 -8.74 -5.22
C ILE A 66 -10.75 -7.26 -5.34
N LEU A 67 -9.81 -6.42 -5.78
CA LEU A 67 -10.06 -5.00 -6.02
C LEU A 67 -11.19 -4.79 -7.02
N GLU A 68 -11.18 -5.53 -8.13
CA GLU A 68 -12.23 -5.43 -9.15
C GLU A 68 -13.61 -5.75 -8.57
N ARG A 69 -13.73 -6.83 -7.78
CA ARG A 69 -14.98 -7.21 -7.11
C ARG A 69 -15.49 -6.13 -6.15
N LYS A 70 -14.59 -5.51 -5.36
CA LYS A 70 -14.93 -4.38 -4.49
C LYS A 70 -15.39 -3.16 -5.30
N MET A 71 -14.70 -2.85 -6.40
CA MET A 71 -15.07 -1.74 -7.29
C MET A 71 -16.42 -1.97 -7.99
N GLN A 72 -16.77 -3.19 -8.36
CA GLN A 72 -18.10 -3.54 -8.89
C GLN A 72 -19.22 -3.15 -7.91
N ARG A 73 -19.00 -3.34 -6.62
CA ARG A 73 -19.94 -2.98 -5.55
C ARG A 73 -19.93 -1.49 -5.19
N GLY A 74 -19.00 -0.71 -5.72
CA GLY A 74 -18.86 0.72 -5.42
C GLY A 74 -18.23 1.03 -4.06
N GLU A 75 -17.50 0.05 -3.48
CA GLU A 75 -16.86 0.18 -2.16
C GLU A 75 -15.68 1.17 -2.20
N THR A 76 -15.44 1.87 -1.10
CA THR A 76 -14.17 2.57 -0.87
C THR A 76 -13.08 1.55 -0.59
N VAL A 77 -11.91 1.68 -1.22
CA VAL A 77 -10.81 0.72 -1.07
C VAL A 77 -9.50 1.46 -0.84
N PHE A 78 -8.71 0.93 0.09
CA PHE A 78 -7.32 1.31 0.34
C PHE A 78 -6.39 0.22 -0.17
N ILE A 79 -5.27 0.61 -0.78
CA ILE A 79 -4.19 -0.33 -1.11
C ILE A 79 -2.96 0.03 -0.27
N ASP A 80 -2.64 -0.84 0.71
CA ASP A 80 -1.44 -0.70 1.54
C ASP A 80 -0.24 -1.36 0.87
N ALA A 81 0.41 -0.62 -0.03
CA ALA A 81 1.64 -1.03 -0.70
C ALA A 81 2.62 0.15 -0.79
N THR A 82 3.86 -0.12 -1.17
CA THR A 82 4.89 0.93 -1.24
C THR A 82 4.70 1.87 -2.42
N HIS A 83 4.13 1.38 -3.54
CA HIS A 83 3.91 2.12 -4.78
C HIS A 83 5.15 2.93 -5.24
N TYR A 84 6.34 2.36 -5.06
CA TYR A 84 7.61 3.05 -5.35
C TYR A 84 7.90 3.16 -6.85
N ARG A 85 7.26 2.34 -7.69
CA ARG A 85 7.38 2.37 -9.15
C ARG A 85 6.10 2.91 -9.79
N ALA A 86 6.27 3.77 -10.76
CA ALA A 86 5.19 4.32 -11.57
C ALA A 86 4.32 3.26 -12.26
N ALA A 87 4.95 2.17 -12.73
CA ALA A 87 4.24 1.07 -13.38
C ALA A 87 3.17 0.46 -12.46
N LEU A 88 3.45 0.36 -11.14
CA LEU A 88 2.48 -0.15 -10.16
C LEU A 88 1.25 0.76 -10.06
N LEU A 89 1.44 2.07 -10.09
CA LEU A 89 0.32 3.04 -10.07
C LEU A 89 -0.50 2.96 -11.36
N ASN A 90 0.14 2.77 -12.51
CA ASN A 90 -0.53 2.69 -13.79
C ASN A 90 -1.39 1.42 -13.95
N SER A 91 -1.08 0.34 -13.24
CA SER A 91 -1.86 -0.92 -13.30
C SER A 91 -3.32 -0.73 -12.90
N TYR A 92 -3.63 0.24 -12.02
CA TYR A 92 -4.99 0.51 -11.57
C TYR A 92 -5.85 1.28 -12.58
N ASN A 93 -5.25 1.94 -13.58
CA ASN A 93 -5.96 2.84 -14.49
C ASN A 93 -7.13 2.17 -15.23
N LYS A 94 -6.96 0.90 -15.62
CA LYS A 94 -8.01 0.14 -16.33
C LYS A 94 -9.27 0.01 -15.47
N LEU A 95 -9.11 -0.39 -14.20
CA LEU A 95 -10.23 -0.56 -13.28
C LEU A 95 -10.85 0.78 -12.87
N ILE A 96 -10.02 1.79 -12.62
CA ILE A 96 -10.46 3.15 -12.28
C ILE A 96 -11.38 3.69 -13.38
N LYS A 97 -11.00 3.57 -14.64
CA LYS A 97 -11.81 4.00 -15.80
C LYS A 97 -13.08 3.15 -15.93
N LYS A 98 -12.94 1.82 -15.87
CA LYS A 98 -14.05 0.87 -16.05
C LYS A 98 -15.19 1.12 -15.04
N TYR A 99 -14.85 1.37 -13.78
CA TYR A 99 -15.82 1.53 -12.69
C TYR A 99 -16.06 2.99 -12.27
N ARG A 100 -15.47 3.97 -12.98
CA ARG A 100 -15.60 5.41 -12.72
C ARG A 100 -15.23 5.78 -11.30
N TYR A 101 -14.07 5.30 -10.83
CA TYR A 101 -13.56 5.60 -9.50
C TYR A 101 -12.76 6.91 -9.49
N ARG A 102 -12.84 7.65 -8.38
CA ARG A 102 -11.84 8.66 -8.04
C ARG A 102 -10.66 7.95 -7.38
N ALA A 103 -9.45 8.30 -7.77
CA ALA A 103 -8.25 7.71 -7.20
C ALA A 103 -7.33 8.80 -6.63
N PHE A 104 -6.80 8.54 -5.43
CA PHE A 104 -5.92 9.44 -4.71
C PHE A 104 -4.68 8.69 -4.23
N ILE A 105 -3.55 9.38 -4.22
CA ILE A 105 -2.35 8.91 -3.53
C ILE A 105 -2.34 9.55 -2.15
N VAL A 106 -2.31 8.72 -1.10
CA VAL A 106 -2.05 9.16 0.27
C VAL A 106 -0.54 9.08 0.48
N ASP A 107 0.10 10.24 0.62
CA ASP A 107 1.56 10.32 0.57
C ASP A 107 2.21 10.15 1.95
N PHE A 108 3.23 9.30 2.00
CA PHE A 108 4.12 9.03 3.14
C PHE A 108 5.59 9.16 2.73
N THR A 109 5.88 9.77 1.57
CA THR A 109 7.27 9.94 1.11
C THR A 109 7.99 11.08 1.82
N ASP A 110 7.28 11.87 2.60
CA ASP A 110 7.79 12.89 3.51
C ASP A 110 8.49 12.31 4.76
N ILE A 111 8.23 11.04 5.09
CA ILE A 111 8.84 10.40 6.26
C ILE A 111 10.32 10.14 5.98
N PRO A 112 11.25 10.66 6.82
CA PRO A 112 12.68 10.53 6.61
C PRO A 112 13.14 9.06 6.54
N LEU A 113 14.13 8.77 5.71
CA LEU A 113 14.67 7.43 5.54
C LEU A 113 15.09 6.81 6.89
N GLU A 114 15.78 7.56 7.73
CA GLU A 114 16.25 7.06 9.04
C GLU A 114 15.08 6.66 9.95
N GLN A 115 13.97 7.39 9.88
CA GLN A 115 12.75 7.01 10.62
C GLN A 115 12.16 5.73 10.04
N CYS A 116 12.13 5.58 8.71
CA CYS A 116 11.67 4.35 8.06
C CYS A 116 12.51 3.13 8.48
N LEU A 117 13.84 3.28 8.53
CA LEU A 117 14.77 2.22 8.97
C LEU A 117 14.56 1.86 10.44
N LYS A 118 14.43 2.87 11.33
CA LYS A 118 14.13 2.66 12.75
C LYS A 118 12.81 1.92 12.93
N ASN A 119 11.76 2.36 12.26
CA ASN A 119 10.45 1.72 12.35
C ASN A 119 10.48 0.28 11.80
N ASN A 120 11.24 0.02 10.73
CA ASN A 120 11.36 -1.32 10.17
C ASN A 120 11.97 -2.32 11.16
N ARG A 121 12.96 -1.89 11.97
CA ARG A 121 13.58 -2.72 13.02
C ARG A 121 12.61 -3.08 14.16
N ASN A 122 11.57 -2.26 14.38
CA ASN A 122 10.54 -2.46 15.42
C ASN A 122 9.34 -3.31 14.94
N ARG A 123 9.35 -3.79 13.68
CA ARG A 123 8.29 -4.65 13.14
C ARG A 123 8.49 -6.10 13.58
N ASP A 124 7.44 -6.90 13.45
CA ASP A 124 7.57 -8.36 13.53
C ASP A 124 8.69 -8.84 12.58
N ARG A 125 9.56 -9.74 13.05
CA ARG A 125 10.75 -10.15 12.29
C ARG A 125 10.44 -10.64 10.88
N TYR A 126 9.37 -11.39 10.71
CA TYR A 126 8.99 -11.92 9.39
C TYR A 126 8.54 -10.83 8.38
N LYS A 127 8.25 -9.61 8.87
CA LYS A 127 7.93 -8.42 8.05
C LYS A 127 9.14 -7.52 7.80
N TRP A 128 10.30 -7.86 8.29
CA TRP A 128 11.49 -7.04 8.09
C TRP A 128 11.88 -7.01 6.62
N VAL A 129 12.19 -5.83 6.16
CA VAL A 129 12.74 -5.60 4.83
C VAL A 129 14.23 -5.26 4.98
N PRO A 130 15.14 -5.86 4.21
CA PRO A 130 16.56 -5.50 4.24
C PRO A 130 16.77 -4.00 4.04
N GLU A 131 17.65 -3.39 4.85
CA GLU A 131 17.88 -1.93 4.81
C GLU A 131 18.28 -1.44 3.42
N GLU A 132 19.12 -2.19 2.71
CA GLU A 132 19.52 -1.88 1.34
C GLU A 132 18.30 -1.80 0.40
N THR A 133 17.32 -2.69 0.56
CA THR A 133 16.08 -2.69 -0.20
C THR A 133 15.25 -1.45 0.11
N ILE A 134 15.16 -1.06 1.40
CA ILE A 134 14.46 0.16 1.80
C ILE A 134 15.13 1.38 1.19
N ARG A 135 16.46 1.48 1.22
CA ARG A 135 17.23 2.58 0.62
C ARG A 135 17.00 2.67 -0.89
N LYS A 136 17.03 1.53 -1.60
CA LYS A 136 16.72 1.47 -3.04
C LYS A 136 15.31 1.94 -3.35
N MET A 137 14.31 1.49 -2.59
CA MET A 137 12.93 1.93 -2.77
C MET A 137 12.77 3.41 -2.46
N TYR A 138 13.40 3.90 -1.39
CA TYR A 138 13.33 5.30 -0.98
C TYR A 138 13.89 6.23 -2.07
N ALA A 139 15.03 5.88 -2.66
CA ALA A 139 15.61 6.64 -3.77
C ALA A 139 14.66 6.74 -4.98
N CYS A 140 13.88 5.68 -5.27
CA CYS A 140 12.92 5.70 -6.39
C CYS A 140 11.83 6.77 -6.23
N PHE A 141 11.47 7.19 -5.02
CA PHE A 141 10.43 8.21 -4.82
C PHE A 141 10.85 9.58 -5.35
N THR A 142 12.14 9.90 -5.32
CA THR A 142 12.67 11.15 -5.86
C THR A 142 12.49 11.22 -7.37
N TYR A 143 12.72 10.12 -8.08
CA TYR A 143 12.60 10.05 -9.54
C TYR A 143 11.16 9.83 -10.02
N SER A 144 10.27 9.31 -9.19
CA SER A 144 8.90 8.97 -9.58
C SER A 144 7.88 10.06 -9.23
N LYS A 145 8.31 11.23 -8.76
CA LYS A 145 7.40 12.37 -8.50
C LYS A 145 6.57 12.75 -9.73
N GLU A 146 7.19 12.80 -10.90
CA GLU A 146 6.52 13.17 -12.16
C GLU A 146 5.44 12.19 -12.60
N VAL A 147 5.61 10.91 -12.29
CA VAL A 147 4.65 9.86 -12.69
C VAL A 147 3.50 9.71 -11.71
N ALA A 148 3.72 10.04 -10.44
CA ALA A 148 2.64 10.17 -9.45
C ALA A 148 1.66 11.30 -9.81
N CYS A 149 2.05 12.24 -10.68
CA CYS A 149 1.23 13.39 -11.08
C CYS A 149 -0.07 13.04 -11.83
N LYS A 150 -0.27 11.80 -12.27
CA LYS A 150 -1.55 11.36 -12.87
C LYS A 150 -2.67 11.16 -11.84
N PHE A 151 -2.31 11.03 -10.57
CA PHE A 151 -3.25 10.89 -9.45
C PHE A 151 -3.13 12.11 -8.57
N LYS A 152 -4.26 12.60 -8.06
CA LYS A 152 -4.23 13.66 -7.06
C LYS A 152 -3.54 13.12 -5.81
N ILE A 153 -2.47 13.80 -5.38
CA ILE A 153 -1.78 13.51 -4.13
C ILE A 153 -2.49 14.28 -3.02
N ILE A 154 -2.79 13.61 -1.92
CA ILE A 154 -3.43 14.18 -0.75
C ILE A 154 -2.62 13.85 0.50
N SER A 155 -2.73 14.70 1.50
CA SER A 155 -2.17 14.43 2.83
C SER A 155 -2.98 13.36 3.57
N ARG A 156 -2.41 12.84 4.65
CA ARG A 156 -3.09 11.90 5.55
C ARG A 156 -4.35 12.52 6.17
N ASP A 157 -4.27 13.79 6.57
CA ASP A 157 -5.41 14.53 7.17
C ASP A 157 -6.53 14.79 6.15
N GLU A 158 -6.17 15.16 4.90
CA GLU A 158 -7.17 15.29 3.82
C GLU A 158 -7.87 13.96 3.55
N CYS A 159 -7.12 12.84 3.58
CA CYS A 159 -7.69 11.51 3.40
C CYS A 159 -8.77 11.23 4.47
N ILE A 160 -8.47 11.50 5.75
CA ILE A 160 -9.42 11.27 6.85
C ILE A 160 -10.65 12.18 6.71
N LYS A 161 -10.47 13.47 6.45
CA LYS A 161 -11.59 14.39 6.21
C LYS A 161 -12.53 13.95 5.07
N MET A 162 -12.00 13.23 4.07
CA MET A 162 -12.82 12.68 2.99
C MET A 162 -13.65 11.46 3.41
N LEU A 163 -13.30 10.82 4.53
CA LEU A 163 -13.99 9.64 5.09
C LEU A 163 -15.06 10.02 6.11
N ASP A 164 -14.99 11.20 6.73
CA ASP A 164 -15.92 11.66 7.76
C ASP A 164 -17.41 11.49 7.38
N PRO A 165 -17.85 11.67 6.12
CA PRO A 165 -19.23 11.38 5.73
C PRO A 165 -19.60 9.89 5.80
N ILE A 166 -18.60 8.98 5.90
CA ILE A 166 -18.81 7.53 5.97
C ILE A 166 -18.95 7.08 7.43
N SER A 167 -18.26 7.75 8.35
CA SER A 167 -18.31 7.45 9.79
C SER A 167 -19.67 7.74 10.45
N CYS A 168 -20.53 8.52 9.79
CA CYS A 168 -21.89 8.81 10.27
C CYS A 168 -22.94 7.74 9.89
N LEU A 169 -22.54 6.63 9.24
CA LEU A 169 -23.43 5.58 8.78
C LEU A 169 -23.34 4.27 9.59
N PHE A 170 -22.56 4.28 10.71
CA PHE A 170 -22.44 3.11 11.61
C PHE A 170 -22.70 3.48 13.06
#